data_897e146a4aa5436084b32b7d1b7fd752
#
_entry.id   897e146a4aa5436084b32b7d1b7fd752
#
_cell.length_a   1.000
_cell.length_b   1.000
_cell.length_c   1.000
_cell.angle_alpha   90.00
_cell.angle_beta   90.00
_cell.angle_gamma   90.00
#
_symmetry.space_group_name_H-M   'P 1'
#
loop_
_entity.id
_entity.type
_entity.pdbx_description
1 polymer ?
#
loop_
_entity_poly.entity_id
_entity_poly.type
_entity_poly.pdbx_seq_one_letter_code
_entity_poly.pdbx_strand_id
1 'polypeptide(L)'
;DDPAAGPKHRAFVDLLEYLQPGDLLVFNNTRVIPARLFGQKASGGKLEILIERVLDQHRVLAHVRSSKSPKPGSLIHIEGAGAAEMLARHDTLFELRFAEPVLPLLERVGHMPLPPYIDRPDEAADRERYQTVYAERAGAVAAPTAGLHFDQAMLDSIRAKGVESAFVTLHVGAGTFQPVRVARIEDHHMHSEWLEVSQAVVDAVAACKARGGRVVAVGTTSVRSLETAARSG
;
A
#
# COMPACT_ATOMS: atom_id res chain seq x y z
N ASP A 1 25.02 15.77 9.84
CA ASP A 1 24.82 14.90 11.01
C ASP A 1 26.10 14.87 11.81
N ASP A 2 26.03 15.34 13.06
CA ASP A 2 27.13 15.22 14.02
C ASP A 2 26.91 13.92 14.81
N PRO A 3 27.72 12.87 14.62
CA PRO A 3 27.58 11.61 15.33
C PRO A 3 27.75 11.75 16.86
N ALA A 4 28.38 12.83 17.33
CA ALA A 4 28.54 13.16 18.74
C ALA A 4 27.31 13.86 19.36
N ALA A 5 26.44 14.43 18.56
CA ALA A 5 25.17 14.99 19.01
C ALA A 5 24.15 13.85 19.14
N GLY A 6 23.78 13.48 20.34
CA GLY A 6 22.72 12.48 20.59
C GLY A 6 21.39 12.83 19.87
N PRO A 7 20.44 11.86 19.81
CA PRO A 7 19.15 12.07 19.13
C PRO A 7 18.38 13.22 19.78
N LYS A 8 17.81 14.10 18.95
CA LYS A 8 16.98 15.24 19.39
C LYS A 8 15.51 14.88 19.21
N HIS A 9 14.72 15.04 20.27
CA HIS A 9 13.25 14.91 20.17
C HIS A 9 12.67 16.13 19.45
N ARG A 10 11.85 15.88 18.43
CA ARG A 10 11.21 16.91 17.60
C ARG A 10 9.77 16.50 17.27
N ALA A 11 8.92 17.48 17.01
CA ALA A 11 7.61 17.25 16.43
C ALA A 11 7.71 17.05 14.90
N PHE A 12 6.73 16.38 14.30
CA PHE A 12 6.77 16.14 12.84
C PHE A 12 6.77 17.46 12.04
N VAL A 13 6.07 18.49 12.51
CA VAL A 13 6.04 19.81 11.87
C VAL A 13 7.43 20.47 11.76
N ASP A 14 8.37 20.11 12.63
CA ASP A 14 9.74 20.61 12.59
C ASP A 14 10.52 20.11 11.38
N LEU A 15 9.96 19.15 10.60
CA LEU A 15 10.55 18.71 9.32
C LEU A 15 10.83 19.90 8.39
N LEU A 16 9.99 20.93 8.42
CA LEU A 16 10.18 22.16 7.64
C LEU A 16 11.52 22.83 7.91
N GLU A 17 12.07 22.75 9.12
CA GLU A 17 13.37 23.33 9.48
C GLU A 17 14.53 22.62 8.79
N TYR A 18 14.36 21.33 8.45
CA TYR A 18 15.39 20.49 7.86
C TYR A 18 15.38 20.47 6.33
N LEU A 19 14.30 20.93 5.71
CA LEU A 19 14.16 21.01 4.27
C LEU A 19 14.75 22.33 3.75
N GLN A 20 15.33 22.30 2.55
CA GLN A 20 15.95 23.46 1.90
C GLN A 20 15.31 23.69 0.53
N PRO A 21 15.23 24.95 0.05
CA PRO A 21 14.83 25.23 -1.32
C PRO A 21 15.67 24.41 -2.30
N GLY A 22 15.02 23.80 -3.28
CA GLY A 22 15.66 22.92 -4.25
C GLY A 22 15.72 21.43 -3.86
N ASP A 23 15.35 21.05 -2.63
CA ASP A 23 15.11 19.65 -2.28
C ASP A 23 13.90 19.08 -3.03
N LEU A 24 13.86 17.76 -3.17
CA LEU A 24 12.76 16.99 -3.76
C LEU A 24 12.27 15.95 -2.77
N LEU A 25 11.01 16.02 -2.38
CA LEU A 25 10.35 14.94 -1.62
C LEU A 25 9.68 13.97 -2.60
N VAL A 26 9.92 12.67 -2.41
CA VAL A 26 9.29 11.62 -3.21
C VAL A 26 8.32 10.84 -2.33
N PHE A 27 7.04 10.88 -2.70
CA PHE A 27 5.93 10.25 -1.99
C PHE A 27 5.40 9.04 -2.76
N ASN A 28 4.72 8.13 -2.05
CA ASN A 28 3.94 7.06 -2.65
C ASN A 28 2.46 7.46 -2.67
N ASN A 29 1.88 7.68 -3.87
CA ASN A 29 0.48 8.12 -4.05
C ASN A 29 -0.52 6.96 -4.12
N THR A 30 -0.13 5.77 -3.69
CA THR A 30 -1.08 4.65 -3.66
C THR A 30 -2.26 4.95 -2.75
N ARG A 31 -3.46 4.48 -3.17
CA ARG A 31 -4.69 4.54 -2.39
C ARG A 31 -5.08 3.16 -1.90
N VAL A 32 -5.38 3.03 -0.61
CA VAL A 32 -5.84 1.78 -0.02
C VAL A 32 -7.26 1.48 -0.49
N ILE A 33 -7.48 0.26 -0.97
CA ILE A 33 -8.80 -0.25 -1.33
C ILE A 33 -9.44 -0.99 -0.15
N PRO A 34 -10.78 -1.06 -0.04
CA PRO A 34 -11.45 -1.85 0.99
C PRO A 34 -11.30 -3.35 0.69
N ALA A 35 -10.09 -3.86 0.86
CA ALA A 35 -9.61 -5.14 0.34
C ALA A 35 -10.10 -6.37 1.11
N ARG A 36 -10.80 -6.19 2.24
CA ARG A 36 -11.30 -7.29 3.06
C ARG A 36 -12.76 -7.59 2.75
N LEU A 37 -13.06 -8.86 2.48
CA LEU A 37 -14.42 -9.35 2.23
C LEU A 37 -14.73 -10.49 3.19
N PHE A 38 -15.99 -10.61 3.57
CA PHE A 38 -16.52 -11.74 4.29
C PHE A 38 -17.45 -12.54 3.39
N GLY A 39 -17.56 -13.85 3.66
CA GLY A 39 -18.40 -14.69 2.85
C GLY A 39 -18.57 -16.08 3.42
N GLN A 40 -19.25 -16.93 2.65
CA GLN A 40 -19.56 -18.31 3.02
C GLN A 40 -19.33 -19.25 1.84
N LYS A 41 -18.82 -20.43 2.12
CA LYS A 41 -18.80 -21.55 1.17
C LYS A 41 -20.22 -22.09 0.96
N ALA A 42 -20.47 -22.76 -0.15
CA ALA A 42 -21.74 -23.46 -0.40
C ALA A 42 -22.13 -24.43 0.74
N SER A 43 -21.15 -24.93 1.49
CA SER A 43 -21.37 -25.77 2.69
C SER A 43 -21.70 -24.97 3.96
N GLY A 44 -21.89 -23.66 3.92
CA GLY A 44 -22.18 -22.78 5.05
C GLY A 44 -20.98 -22.37 5.89
N GLY A 45 -19.79 -22.87 5.60
CA GLY A 45 -18.57 -22.48 6.33
C GLY A 45 -18.17 -21.05 6.04
N LYS A 46 -18.06 -20.22 7.09
CA LYS A 46 -17.61 -18.83 7.00
C LYS A 46 -16.15 -18.72 6.53
N LEU A 47 -15.84 -17.66 5.81
CA LEU A 47 -14.49 -17.32 5.38
C LEU A 47 -14.28 -15.81 5.33
N GLU A 48 -13.03 -15.44 5.44
CA GLU A 48 -12.53 -14.08 5.23
C GLU A 48 -11.59 -14.10 4.04
N ILE A 49 -11.75 -13.13 3.14
CA ILE A 49 -10.89 -12.90 1.98
C ILE A 49 -10.17 -11.57 2.20
N LEU A 50 -8.86 -11.59 2.09
CA LEU A 50 -8.05 -10.39 2.03
C LEU A 50 -7.36 -10.34 0.67
N ILE A 51 -7.78 -9.40 -0.17
CA ILE A 51 -7.19 -9.24 -1.50
C ILE A 51 -5.74 -8.80 -1.35
N GLU A 52 -4.84 -9.52 -2.00
CA GLU A 52 -3.42 -9.18 -2.09
C GLU A 52 -3.15 -8.31 -3.31
N ARG A 53 -3.79 -8.64 -4.44
CA ARG A 53 -3.58 -7.94 -5.71
C ARG A 53 -4.79 -8.09 -6.63
N VAL A 54 -5.17 -6.99 -7.27
CA VAL A 54 -6.11 -7.01 -8.40
C VAL A 54 -5.33 -7.35 -9.67
N LEU A 55 -5.72 -8.43 -10.36
CA LEU A 55 -5.07 -8.90 -11.58
C LEU A 55 -5.66 -8.23 -12.81
N ASP A 56 -7.00 -8.13 -12.85
CA ASP A 56 -7.77 -7.45 -13.90
C ASP A 56 -9.15 -7.02 -13.35
N GLN A 57 -10.07 -6.64 -14.22
CA GLN A 57 -11.39 -6.18 -13.83
C GLN A 57 -12.17 -7.18 -12.96
N HIS A 58 -11.93 -8.47 -13.10
CA HIS A 58 -12.73 -9.53 -12.49
C HIS A 58 -11.92 -10.50 -11.63
N ARG A 59 -10.60 -10.49 -11.71
CA ARG A 59 -9.75 -11.46 -11.02
C ARG A 59 -8.83 -10.80 -10.00
N VAL A 60 -8.63 -11.52 -8.90
CA VAL A 60 -7.72 -11.12 -7.83
C VAL A 60 -6.87 -12.29 -7.37
N LEU A 61 -5.71 -11.98 -6.79
CA LEU A 61 -5.02 -12.86 -5.85
C LEU A 61 -5.39 -12.44 -4.44
N ALA A 62 -5.70 -13.41 -3.58
CA ALA A 62 -6.17 -13.14 -2.23
C ALA A 62 -5.70 -14.19 -1.22
N HIS A 63 -5.54 -13.78 0.02
CA HIS A 63 -5.50 -14.69 1.15
C HIS A 63 -6.93 -15.09 1.52
N VAL A 64 -7.15 -16.38 1.76
CA VAL A 64 -8.46 -16.89 2.21
C VAL A 64 -8.30 -17.62 3.53
N ARG A 65 -8.90 -17.05 4.56
CA ARG A 65 -8.96 -17.64 5.91
C ARG A 65 -10.26 -18.40 6.08
N SER A 66 -10.18 -19.70 6.29
CA SER A 66 -11.33 -20.58 6.52
C SER A 66 -10.88 -21.87 7.22
N SER A 67 -11.82 -22.60 7.84
CA SER A 67 -11.54 -23.88 8.51
C SER A 67 -11.02 -24.96 7.54
N LYS A 68 -11.52 -24.98 6.31
CA LYS A 68 -11.03 -25.81 5.20
C LYS A 68 -10.94 -24.94 3.96
N SER A 69 -9.79 -24.95 3.29
CA SER A 69 -9.57 -24.16 2.06
C SER A 69 -10.58 -24.51 0.96
N PRO A 70 -11.09 -23.50 0.23
CA PRO A 70 -11.92 -23.76 -0.95
C PRO A 70 -11.11 -24.48 -2.02
N LYS A 71 -11.79 -25.33 -2.81
CA LYS A 71 -11.15 -26.06 -3.93
C LYS A 71 -11.38 -25.32 -5.24
N PRO A 72 -10.51 -25.49 -6.26
CA PRO A 72 -10.77 -24.97 -7.59
C PRO A 72 -12.16 -25.37 -8.11
N GLY A 73 -12.86 -24.41 -8.74
CA GLY A 73 -14.23 -24.55 -9.22
C GLY A 73 -15.31 -24.34 -8.15
N SER A 74 -14.95 -24.17 -6.85
CA SER A 74 -15.94 -23.91 -5.81
C SER A 74 -16.38 -22.43 -5.82
N LEU A 75 -17.67 -22.21 -5.50
CA LEU A 75 -18.24 -20.89 -5.35
C LEU A 75 -18.17 -20.44 -3.87
N ILE A 76 -17.87 -19.17 -3.71
CA ILE A 76 -17.84 -18.45 -2.44
C ILE A 76 -18.88 -17.35 -2.52
N HIS A 77 -19.90 -17.41 -1.68
CA HIS A 77 -20.92 -16.36 -1.57
C HIS A 77 -20.36 -15.20 -0.74
N ILE A 78 -20.25 -14.01 -1.35
CA ILE A 78 -19.74 -12.81 -0.71
C ILE A 78 -20.90 -12.08 -0.02
N GLU A 79 -20.72 -11.67 1.23
CA GLU A 79 -21.71 -10.90 1.98
C GLU A 79 -22.02 -9.58 1.27
N GLY A 80 -23.32 -9.31 1.02
CA GLY A 80 -23.76 -8.10 0.32
C GLY A 80 -23.48 -8.06 -1.18
N ALA A 81 -22.95 -9.15 -1.76
CA ALA A 81 -22.65 -9.27 -3.19
C ALA A 81 -22.99 -10.66 -3.72
N GLY A 82 -22.64 -10.92 -4.99
CA GLY A 82 -22.81 -12.22 -5.62
C GLY A 82 -21.78 -13.26 -5.15
N ALA A 83 -21.46 -14.21 -6.02
CA ALA A 83 -20.47 -15.24 -5.76
C ALA A 83 -19.14 -14.94 -6.47
N ALA A 84 -18.05 -15.36 -5.84
CA ALA A 84 -16.74 -15.48 -6.46
C ALA A 84 -16.43 -16.96 -6.72
N GLU A 85 -15.80 -17.26 -7.84
CA GLU A 85 -15.30 -18.58 -8.16
C GLU A 85 -13.82 -18.69 -7.78
N MET A 86 -13.46 -19.75 -7.08
CA MET A 86 -12.07 -20.07 -6.82
C MET A 86 -11.48 -20.77 -8.05
N LEU A 87 -10.52 -20.11 -8.72
CA LEU A 87 -9.94 -20.62 -9.98
C LEU A 87 -8.73 -21.51 -9.73
N ALA A 88 -7.76 -21.00 -8.97
CA ALA A 88 -6.49 -21.66 -8.75
C ALA A 88 -5.90 -21.29 -7.38
N ARG A 89 -4.92 -22.08 -6.95
CA ARG A 89 -4.09 -21.77 -5.81
C ARG A 89 -2.64 -21.58 -6.25
N HIS A 90 -2.07 -20.46 -5.89
CA HIS A 90 -0.68 -20.11 -6.15
C HIS A 90 0.04 -20.00 -4.80
N ASP A 91 0.68 -21.09 -4.39
CA ASP A 91 1.33 -21.22 -3.08
C ASP A 91 0.35 -20.92 -1.91
N THR A 92 0.47 -19.79 -1.25
CA THR A 92 -0.39 -19.35 -0.15
C THR A 92 -1.60 -18.52 -0.61
N LEU A 93 -1.62 -18.06 -1.85
CA LEU A 93 -2.65 -17.20 -2.42
C LEU A 93 -3.67 -18.00 -3.24
N PHE A 94 -4.87 -17.47 -3.29
CA PHE A 94 -6.00 -18.00 -4.05
C PHE A 94 -6.34 -17.03 -5.18
N GLU A 95 -6.46 -17.52 -6.39
CA GLU A 95 -7.00 -16.76 -7.52
C GLU A 95 -8.53 -16.88 -7.51
N LEU A 96 -9.19 -15.73 -7.38
CA LEU A 96 -10.64 -15.64 -7.32
C LEU A 96 -11.14 -14.82 -8.51
N ARG A 97 -12.28 -15.24 -9.10
CA ARG A 97 -12.99 -14.54 -10.16
C ARG A 97 -14.36 -14.10 -9.67
N PHE A 98 -14.65 -12.82 -9.80
CA PHE A 98 -15.93 -12.20 -9.49
C PHE A 98 -16.78 -12.04 -10.76
N ALA A 99 -18.11 -12.13 -10.64
CA ALA A 99 -19.03 -11.89 -11.74
C ALA A 99 -19.10 -10.41 -12.15
N GLU A 100 -18.89 -9.50 -11.19
CA GLU A 100 -18.87 -8.06 -11.39
C GLU A 100 -17.45 -7.49 -11.25
N PRO A 101 -17.19 -6.27 -11.75
CA PRO A 101 -15.89 -5.63 -11.61
C PRO A 101 -15.45 -5.48 -10.15
N VAL A 102 -14.20 -5.85 -9.86
CA VAL A 102 -13.66 -5.98 -8.50
C VAL A 102 -13.68 -4.65 -7.75
N LEU A 103 -13.16 -3.57 -8.33
CA LEU A 103 -13.05 -2.30 -7.60
C LEU A 103 -14.42 -1.73 -7.21
N PRO A 104 -15.45 -1.66 -8.09
CA PRO A 104 -16.80 -1.26 -7.68
C PRO A 104 -17.42 -2.18 -6.62
N LEU A 105 -17.19 -3.51 -6.70
CA LEU A 105 -17.64 -4.45 -5.69
C LEU A 105 -17.02 -4.12 -4.33
N LEU A 106 -15.70 -3.92 -4.28
CA LEU A 106 -14.98 -3.59 -3.05
C LEU A 106 -15.46 -2.28 -2.43
N GLU A 107 -15.68 -1.25 -3.24
CA GLU A 107 -16.19 0.04 -2.74
C GLU A 107 -17.56 -0.11 -2.08
N ARG A 108 -18.40 -1.02 -2.58
CA ARG A 108 -19.76 -1.25 -2.08
C ARG A 108 -19.82 -2.12 -0.83
N VAL A 109 -19.09 -3.22 -0.79
CA VAL A 109 -19.19 -4.24 0.27
C VAL A 109 -17.88 -4.57 0.97
N GLY A 110 -16.77 -3.99 0.55
CA GLY A 110 -15.47 -4.23 1.14
C GLY A 110 -15.26 -3.46 2.45
N HIS A 111 -14.39 -4.02 3.27
CA HIS A 111 -13.96 -3.49 4.55
C HIS A 111 -12.50 -3.02 4.48
N MET A 112 -12.18 -1.95 5.20
CA MET A 112 -10.80 -1.45 5.26
C MET A 112 -9.88 -2.46 5.95
N PRO A 113 -8.76 -2.82 5.31
CA PRO A 113 -7.82 -3.80 5.84
C PRO A 113 -6.91 -3.17 6.90
N LEU A 114 -7.48 -2.81 8.06
CA LEU A 114 -6.70 -2.19 9.14
C LEU A 114 -5.55 -3.09 9.59
N PRO A 115 -4.41 -2.50 9.97
CA PRO A 115 -3.27 -3.24 10.52
C PRO A 115 -3.66 -4.04 11.77
N PRO A 116 -3.05 -5.23 12.01
CA PRO A 116 -3.42 -6.12 13.11
C PRO A 116 -3.29 -5.51 14.53
N TYR A 117 -2.51 -4.44 14.69
CA TYR A 117 -2.40 -3.74 15.98
C TYR A 117 -3.58 -2.81 16.26
N ILE A 118 -4.47 -2.58 15.28
CA ILE A 118 -5.76 -1.91 15.48
C ILE A 118 -6.81 -3.02 15.69
N ASP A 119 -7.02 -3.37 16.96
CA ASP A 119 -7.91 -4.48 17.36
C ASP A 119 -9.36 -4.00 17.49
N ARG A 120 -9.97 -3.66 16.37
CA ARG A 120 -11.40 -3.36 16.24
C ARG A 120 -11.86 -3.57 14.79
N PRO A 121 -13.17 -3.76 14.54
CA PRO A 121 -13.73 -3.68 13.20
C PRO A 121 -13.43 -2.30 12.56
N ASP A 122 -13.40 -2.27 11.22
CA ASP A 122 -13.31 -1.01 10.49
C ASP A 122 -14.62 -0.22 10.60
N GLU A 123 -14.49 1.09 10.51
CA GLU A 123 -15.57 2.05 10.53
C GLU A 123 -15.57 2.88 9.25
N ALA A 124 -16.69 3.54 8.92
CA ALA A 124 -16.79 4.38 7.72
C ALA A 124 -15.68 5.46 7.66
N ALA A 125 -15.28 6.01 8.80
CA ALA A 125 -14.22 7.00 8.90
C ALA A 125 -12.83 6.46 8.49
N ASP A 126 -12.60 5.15 8.60
CA ASP A 126 -11.30 4.56 8.24
C ASP A 126 -11.03 4.62 6.74
N ARG A 127 -12.07 4.70 5.91
CA ARG A 127 -11.92 4.88 4.46
C ARG A 127 -11.13 6.14 4.09
N GLU A 128 -11.28 7.20 4.89
CA GLU A 128 -10.55 8.46 4.69
C GLU A 128 -9.31 8.55 5.62
N ARG A 129 -9.42 8.08 6.86
CA ARG A 129 -8.33 8.20 7.85
C ARG A 129 -7.14 7.27 7.57
N TYR A 130 -7.37 6.13 6.89
CA TYR A 130 -6.31 5.21 6.49
C TYR A 130 -5.84 5.48 5.06
N GLN A 131 -5.74 6.78 4.70
CA GLN A 131 -5.25 7.28 3.42
C GLN A 131 -4.29 8.45 3.66
N THR A 132 -3.33 8.64 2.76
CA THR A 132 -2.59 9.89 2.69
C THR A 132 -3.45 10.96 2.01
N VAL A 133 -3.22 12.25 2.31
CA VAL A 133 -3.97 13.36 1.70
C VAL A 133 -3.74 13.48 0.18
N TYR A 134 -2.73 12.79 -0.33
CA TYR A 134 -2.37 12.73 -1.76
C TYR A 134 -2.61 11.33 -2.36
N ALA A 135 -3.38 10.46 -1.69
CA ALA A 135 -3.72 9.13 -2.20
C ALA A 135 -4.57 9.21 -3.46
N GLU A 136 -4.10 8.65 -4.57
CA GLU A 136 -4.70 8.76 -5.91
C GLU A 136 -4.92 7.40 -6.57
N ARG A 137 -3.88 6.57 -6.66
CA ARG A 137 -3.87 5.32 -7.42
C ARG A 137 -4.35 4.15 -6.56
N ALA A 138 -5.60 3.72 -6.76
CA ALA A 138 -6.21 2.60 -6.01
C ALA A 138 -5.53 1.26 -6.30
N GLY A 139 -5.26 0.46 -5.26
CA GLY A 139 -4.67 -0.87 -5.41
C GLY A 139 -3.90 -1.39 -4.19
N ALA A 140 -3.60 -0.55 -3.21
CA ALA A 140 -2.90 -0.98 -2.01
C ALA A 140 -3.85 -1.64 -0.99
N VAL A 141 -3.29 -2.55 -0.21
CA VAL A 141 -3.94 -3.18 0.94
C VAL A 141 -3.50 -2.51 2.26
N ALA A 142 -2.38 -1.81 2.24
CA ALA A 142 -1.91 -1.03 3.39
C ALA A 142 -1.48 0.37 2.97
N ALA A 143 -1.70 1.35 3.84
CA ALA A 143 -1.28 2.72 3.60
C ALA A 143 0.25 2.88 3.73
N PRO A 144 0.88 3.77 2.95
CA PRO A 144 2.27 4.17 3.16
C PRO A 144 2.35 5.08 4.40
N THR A 145 2.48 4.43 5.57
CA THR A 145 2.23 5.06 6.89
C THR A 145 3.09 6.29 7.19
N ALA A 146 4.31 6.39 6.64
CA ALA A 146 5.12 7.59 6.75
C ALA A 146 4.43 8.83 6.14
N GLY A 147 3.61 8.62 5.11
CA GLY A 147 2.84 9.67 4.44
C GLY A 147 1.64 10.18 5.24
N LEU A 148 1.13 9.40 6.20
CA LEU A 148 -0.03 9.78 7.03
C LEU A 148 0.25 10.96 7.96
N HIS A 149 1.51 11.30 8.17
CA HIS A 149 1.90 12.45 8.99
C HIS A 149 1.79 13.80 8.25
N PHE A 150 1.62 13.78 6.93
CA PHE A 150 1.47 14.98 6.11
C PHE A 150 0.00 15.34 5.97
N ASP A 151 -0.32 16.59 6.24
CA ASP A 151 -1.58 17.22 5.89
C ASP A 151 -1.39 18.22 4.74
N GLN A 152 -2.48 18.79 4.24
CA GLN A 152 -2.44 19.74 3.13
C GLN A 152 -1.66 21.02 3.50
N ALA A 153 -1.81 21.51 4.72
CA ALA A 153 -1.13 22.71 5.20
C ALA A 153 0.41 22.52 5.22
N MET A 154 0.86 21.33 5.62
CA MET A 154 2.27 20.97 5.60
C MET A 154 2.81 20.89 4.16
N LEU A 155 2.07 20.27 3.24
CA LEU A 155 2.46 20.19 1.81
C LEU A 155 2.51 21.57 1.17
N ASP A 156 1.58 22.45 1.49
CA ASP A 156 1.58 23.84 0.98
C ASP A 156 2.78 24.64 1.54
N SER A 157 3.11 24.44 2.81
CA SER A 157 4.29 25.06 3.44
C SER A 157 5.60 24.56 2.82
N ILE A 158 5.70 23.27 2.53
CA ILE A 158 6.84 22.66 1.82
C ILE A 158 7.01 23.31 0.43
N ARG A 159 5.91 23.41 -0.33
CA ARG A 159 5.91 24.05 -1.65
C ARG A 159 6.30 25.51 -1.59
N ALA A 160 5.72 26.27 -0.63
CA ALA A 160 6.04 27.68 -0.43
C ALA A 160 7.52 27.91 -0.07
N LYS A 161 8.17 26.93 0.56
CA LYS A 161 9.61 26.96 0.86
C LYS A 161 10.49 26.69 -0.38
N GLY A 162 9.92 26.37 -1.54
CA GLY A 162 10.69 26.03 -2.75
C GLY A 162 11.20 24.59 -2.77
N VAL A 163 10.54 23.70 -2.02
CA VAL A 163 10.80 22.24 -2.05
C VAL A 163 9.81 21.59 -3.01
N GLU A 164 10.33 20.80 -3.93
CA GLU A 164 9.51 20.10 -4.94
C GLU A 164 8.97 18.78 -4.41
N SER A 165 7.89 18.30 -5.02
CA SER A 165 7.29 16.99 -4.72
C SER A 165 7.13 16.16 -5.98
N ALA A 166 7.44 14.86 -5.89
CA ALA A 166 7.21 13.88 -6.93
C ALA A 166 6.51 12.64 -6.35
N PHE A 167 5.78 11.90 -7.19
CA PHE A 167 4.96 10.79 -6.75
C PHE A 167 5.30 9.52 -7.51
N VAL A 168 5.67 8.48 -6.77
CA VAL A 168 5.74 7.11 -7.26
C VAL A 168 4.48 6.37 -6.85
N THR A 169 4.17 5.26 -7.51
CA THR A 169 3.10 4.37 -7.10
C THR A 169 3.69 3.01 -6.73
N LEU A 170 3.49 2.56 -5.51
CA LEU A 170 3.77 1.20 -5.09
C LEU A 170 2.55 0.71 -4.29
N HIS A 171 1.90 -0.35 -4.81
CA HIS A 171 0.77 -0.97 -4.12
C HIS A 171 1.29 -1.92 -3.04
N VAL A 172 1.17 -1.47 -1.78
CA VAL A 172 1.58 -2.27 -0.62
C VAL A 172 0.62 -3.44 -0.45
N GLY A 173 1.13 -4.66 -0.50
CA GLY A 173 0.36 -5.89 -0.33
C GLY A 173 0.13 -6.26 1.13
N ALA A 174 -0.72 -7.28 1.37
CA ALA A 174 -1.02 -7.80 2.71
C ALA A 174 0.18 -8.47 3.39
N GLY A 175 1.22 -8.80 2.62
CA GLY A 175 2.48 -9.33 3.16
C GLY A 175 3.14 -8.43 4.20
N THR A 176 2.88 -7.11 4.14
CA THR A 176 3.39 -6.16 5.15
C THR A 176 2.85 -6.42 6.56
N PHE A 177 1.73 -7.12 6.69
CA PHE A 177 1.14 -7.50 7.98
C PHE A 177 1.65 -8.86 8.50
N GLN A 178 2.45 -9.55 7.72
CA GLN A 178 2.97 -10.86 8.12
C GLN A 178 4.27 -10.71 8.90
N PRO A 179 4.40 -11.36 10.07
CA PRO A 179 5.65 -11.37 10.82
C PRO A 179 6.72 -12.16 10.05
N VAL A 180 7.97 -11.74 10.16
CA VAL A 180 9.12 -12.52 9.70
C VAL A 180 9.17 -13.82 10.52
N ARG A 181 9.08 -14.98 9.86
CA ARG A 181 9.01 -16.29 10.50
C ARG A 181 10.27 -17.14 10.35
N VAL A 182 11.26 -16.62 9.64
CA VAL A 182 12.51 -17.32 9.39
C VAL A 182 13.55 -16.98 10.45
N ALA A 183 14.43 -17.92 10.78
CA ALA A 183 15.47 -17.72 11.76
C ALA A 183 16.63 -16.85 11.25
N ARG A 184 16.86 -16.86 9.94
CA ARG A 184 17.92 -16.10 9.26
C ARG A 184 17.26 -15.13 8.28
N ILE A 185 17.73 -13.89 8.24
CA ILE A 185 17.17 -12.84 7.39
C ILE A 185 17.34 -13.15 5.89
N GLU A 186 18.40 -13.87 5.54
CA GLU A 186 18.71 -14.29 4.17
C GLU A 186 17.67 -15.29 3.62
N ASP A 187 16.99 -16.04 4.50
CA ASP A 187 15.95 -17.01 4.14
C ASP A 187 14.58 -16.33 3.99
N HIS A 188 14.49 -15.03 4.27
CA HIS A 188 13.23 -14.29 4.14
C HIS A 188 12.96 -13.92 2.69
N HIS A 189 11.90 -14.52 2.11
CA HIS A 189 11.41 -14.16 0.79
C HIS A 189 10.47 -12.95 0.88
N MET A 190 10.94 -11.82 0.34
CA MET A 190 10.11 -10.63 0.21
C MET A 190 9.02 -10.84 -0.85
N HIS A 191 7.79 -10.51 -0.50
CA HIS A 191 6.69 -10.50 -1.48
C HIS A 191 6.98 -9.48 -2.59
N SER A 192 6.68 -9.87 -3.83
CA SER A 192 6.75 -8.93 -4.96
C SER A 192 5.53 -8.01 -4.91
N GLU A 193 5.77 -6.71 -5.03
CA GLU A 193 4.72 -5.68 -5.09
C GLU A 193 4.77 -5.00 -6.46
N TRP A 194 3.62 -4.53 -6.92
CA TRP A 194 3.55 -3.74 -8.15
C TRP A 194 3.99 -2.32 -7.87
N LEU A 195 4.90 -1.79 -8.70
CA LEU A 195 5.34 -0.42 -8.60
C LEU A 195 5.46 0.23 -9.99
N GLU A 196 5.33 1.55 -10.01
CA GLU A 196 5.51 2.39 -11.18
C GLU A 196 6.31 3.65 -10.80
N VAL A 197 7.37 3.89 -11.53
CA VAL A 197 8.15 5.15 -11.47
C VAL A 197 8.11 5.76 -12.86
N SER A 198 7.41 6.88 -13.01
CA SER A 198 7.28 7.54 -14.30
C SER A 198 8.57 8.26 -14.70
N GLN A 199 8.73 8.51 -16.01
CA GLN A 199 9.87 9.28 -16.51
C GLN A 199 9.93 10.67 -15.86
N ALA A 200 8.78 11.30 -15.57
CA ALA A 200 8.74 12.60 -14.88
C ALA A 200 9.39 12.56 -13.49
N VAL A 201 9.26 11.44 -12.74
CA VAL A 201 9.96 11.26 -11.46
C VAL A 201 11.47 11.12 -11.68
N VAL A 202 11.87 10.35 -12.67
CA VAL A 202 13.30 10.19 -13.02
C VAL A 202 13.92 11.55 -13.37
N ASP A 203 13.24 12.33 -14.20
CA ASP A 203 13.69 13.66 -14.61
C ASP A 203 13.76 14.63 -13.42
N ALA A 204 12.77 14.60 -12.52
CA ALA A 204 12.75 15.41 -11.29
C ALA A 204 13.92 15.06 -10.36
N VAL A 205 14.22 13.77 -10.20
CA VAL A 205 15.37 13.30 -9.41
C VAL A 205 16.68 13.78 -10.03
N ALA A 206 16.83 13.65 -11.34
CA ALA A 206 18.03 14.11 -12.07
C ALA A 206 18.22 15.63 -11.95
N ALA A 207 17.15 16.40 -12.14
CA ALA A 207 17.15 17.86 -12.02
C ALA A 207 17.48 18.30 -10.58
N CYS A 208 16.91 17.64 -9.57
CA CYS A 208 17.22 17.91 -8.17
C CYS A 208 18.72 17.72 -7.88
N LYS A 209 19.28 16.58 -8.31
CA LYS A 209 20.72 16.29 -8.14
C LYS A 209 21.60 17.29 -8.89
N ALA A 210 21.24 17.67 -10.13
CA ALA A 210 22.00 18.61 -10.95
C ALA A 210 22.10 20.01 -10.33
N ARG A 211 21.07 20.46 -9.58
CA ARG A 211 21.11 21.74 -8.85
C ARG A 211 21.71 21.64 -7.44
N GLY A 212 22.21 20.45 -7.04
CA GLY A 212 22.80 20.22 -5.71
C GLY A 212 21.76 20.03 -4.59
N GLY A 213 20.48 19.83 -4.92
CA GLY A 213 19.41 19.53 -3.97
C GLY A 213 19.45 18.08 -3.48
N ARG A 214 18.72 17.80 -2.41
CA ARG A 214 18.60 16.46 -1.82
C ARG A 214 17.30 15.80 -2.27
N VAL A 215 17.39 14.52 -2.60
CA VAL A 215 16.21 13.67 -2.82
C VAL A 215 15.85 13.00 -1.50
N VAL A 216 14.67 13.31 -0.98
CA VAL A 216 14.15 12.79 0.30
C VAL A 216 12.99 11.85 0.03
N ALA A 217 13.21 10.55 0.16
CA ALA A 217 12.17 9.54 0.01
C ALA A 217 11.31 9.46 1.29
N VAL A 218 10.01 9.66 1.16
CA VAL A 218 9.05 9.58 2.28
C VAL A 218 8.56 8.15 2.42
N GLY A 219 9.12 7.45 3.41
CA GLY A 219 8.82 6.06 3.73
C GLY A 219 9.59 5.04 2.89
N THR A 220 9.62 3.81 3.39
CA THR A 220 10.34 2.68 2.78
C THR A 220 9.81 2.31 1.40
N THR A 221 8.53 2.53 1.13
CA THR A 221 7.91 2.28 -0.19
C THR A 221 8.48 3.19 -1.28
N SER A 222 8.69 4.48 -0.96
CA SER A 222 9.34 5.42 -1.88
C SER A 222 10.81 5.08 -2.11
N VAL A 223 11.54 4.70 -1.05
CA VAL A 223 12.93 4.20 -1.16
C VAL A 223 12.97 2.99 -2.09
N ARG A 224 12.13 1.98 -1.83
CA ARG A 224 12.07 0.75 -2.62
C ARG A 224 11.78 1.03 -4.10
N SER A 225 10.84 1.93 -4.39
CA SER A 225 10.50 2.31 -5.76
C SER A 225 11.68 2.94 -6.50
N LEU A 226 12.34 3.91 -5.86
CA LEU A 226 13.50 4.59 -6.44
C LEU A 226 14.70 3.65 -6.65
N GLU A 227 15.02 2.80 -5.65
CA GLU A 227 16.10 1.82 -5.74
C GLU A 227 15.82 0.75 -6.82
N THR A 228 14.56 0.32 -6.95
CA THR A 228 14.18 -0.65 -7.99
C THR A 228 14.33 -0.03 -9.38
N ALA A 229 13.83 1.19 -9.59
CA ALA A 229 13.96 1.90 -10.86
C ALA A 229 15.44 2.12 -11.24
N ALA A 230 16.28 2.50 -10.27
CA ALA A 230 17.71 2.72 -10.50
C ALA A 230 18.48 1.45 -10.91
N ARG A 231 17.96 0.26 -10.58
CA ARG A 231 18.57 -1.02 -11.00
C ARG A 231 18.08 -1.51 -12.37
N SER A 232 16.92 -1.03 -12.80
CA SER A 232 16.27 -1.48 -14.04
C SER A 232 16.60 -0.60 -15.26
N GLY A 233 17.16 0.55 -15.04
CA GLY A 233 17.56 1.53 -16.04
C GLY A 233 19.00 1.81 -16.06
#